data_7c99ee59932f019e9e611434ac333cb5
#
_entry.id   7c99ee59932f019e9e611434ac333cb5
#
_cell.length_a   1.000
_cell.length_b   1.000
_cell.length_c   1.000
_cell.angle_alpha   90.00
_cell.angle_beta   90.00
_cell.angle_gamma   90.00
#
_symmetry.space_group_name_H-M   'P 1'
#
loop_
_entity.id
_entity.type
_entity.pdbx_description
1 polymer ?
#
loop_
_entity_poly.entity_id
_entity_poly.type
_entity_poly.pdbx_seq_one_letter_code
_entity_poly.pdbx_strand_id
1 'polypeptide(L)'
;MADRREFLKTMAIGGASALIAPSVLSSCTNPENAESTGYETTEGGLIVPKDNGLRITGTFLDEISHDIPHQNWGEKEWDQDFAYMKAIGIDTVIDIRCGYRKFITYPSPYLLKKGCYMPSVDLIDMFCRLAQKHGMKFYLGLYDSGVYWDTKDMSHEIEDNKFVIDEVWKMYGEKYDSFGGWYLSTEISRDTIGAVDAFHAMGAQCKEVSGGMPVFISPWIDGKKAVSAAGAALTKEDAVSIEAHEREWSQIFQGI
;
A
#
# COMPACT_ATOMS: atom_id res chain seq x y z
N MET A 1 -14.40 20.75 -23.91
CA MET A 1 -13.63 20.72 -22.64
C MET A 1 -14.55 21.25 -21.55
N ALA A 2 -14.98 20.40 -20.65
CA ALA A 2 -15.81 20.86 -19.53
C ALA A 2 -14.94 21.73 -18.61
N ASP A 3 -15.48 22.88 -18.22
CA ASP A 3 -14.78 23.82 -17.36
C ASP A 3 -14.57 23.18 -15.97
N ARG A 4 -13.35 23.26 -15.47
CA ARG A 4 -12.94 22.73 -14.15
C ARG A 4 -13.82 23.26 -12.99
N ARG A 5 -14.39 24.45 -13.16
CA ARG A 5 -15.33 25.06 -12.20
C ARG A 5 -16.69 24.36 -12.22
N GLU A 6 -17.16 23.95 -13.38
CA GLU A 6 -18.43 23.18 -13.51
C GLU A 6 -18.28 21.78 -12.94
N PHE A 7 -17.13 21.12 -13.15
CA PHE A 7 -16.82 19.83 -12.54
C PHE A 7 -16.83 19.89 -11.00
N LEU A 8 -16.19 20.91 -10.42
CA LEU A 8 -16.16 21.09 -8.96
C LEU A 8 -17.54 21.45 -8.38
N LYS A 9 -18.38 22.19 -9.10
CA LYS A 9 -19.76 22.43 -8.70
C LYS A 9 -20.60 21.15 -8.73
N THR A 10 -20.41 20.31 -9.73
CA THR A 10 -21.11 19.03 -9.84
C THR A 10 -20.72 18.07 -8.71
N MET A 11 -19.44 18.06 -8.33
CA MET A 11 -18.96 17.29 -7.18
C MET A 11 -19.50 17.84 -5.85
N ALA A 12 -19.59 19.14 -5.69
CA ALA A 12 -20.16 19.76 -4.49
C ALA A 12 -21.69 19.49 -4.36
N ILE A 13 -22.40 19.43 -5.47
CA ILE A 13 -23.84 19.11 -5.50
C ILE A 13 -24.04 17.59 -5.29
N GLY A 14 -23.17 16.75 -5.86
CA GLY A 14 -23.17 15.29 -5.64
C GLY A 14 -22.87 14.89 -4.19
N GLY A 15 -22.00 15.63 -3.51
CA GLY A 15 -21.71 15.42 -2.09
C GLY A 15 -22.86 15.79 -1.14
N ALA A 16 -23.72 16.72 -1.56
CA ALA A 16 -24.88 17.12 -0.78
C ALA A 16 -26.09 16.17 -0.95
N SER A 17 -26.09 15.31 -1.97
CA SER A 17 -27.19 14.36 -2.23
C SER A 17 -27.08 13.04 -1.44
N ALA A 18 -26.03 12.85 -0.67
CA ALA A 18 -25.93 11.78 0.33
C ALA A 18 -26.60 12.14 1.67
N LEU A 19 -27.59 13.02 1.65
CA LEU A 19 -28.58 13.10 2.71
C LEU A 19 -29.48 11.86 2.59
N ILE A 20 -28.98 10.75 3.13
CA ILE A 20 -29.81 9.59 3.45
C ILE A 20 -30.97 10.14 4.29
N ALA A 21 -32.18 9.98 3.80
CA ALA A 21 -33.37 10.47 4.47
C ALA A 21 -33.33 10.00 5.94
N PRO A 22 -33.69 10.87 6.91
CA PRO A 22 -33.67 10.54 8.34
C PRO A 22 -34.43 9.25 8.71
N SER A 23 -35.39 8.85 7.87
CA SER A 23 -36.18 7.64 8.05
C SER A 23 -35.47 6.32 7.88
N VAL A 24 -34.32 6.26 7.19
CA VAL A 24 -33.55 5.01 7.02
C VAL A 24 -32.57 4.80 8.18
N LEU A 25 -32.09 5.87 8.80
CA LEU A 25 -31.20 5.79 9.97
C LEU A 25 -31.98 5.53 11.29
N SER A 26 -33.26 5.93 11.34
CA SER A 26 -34.11 5.71 12.52
C SER A 26 -34.43 4.25 12.82
N SER A 27 -34.25 3.34 11.86
CA SER A 27 -34.51 1.91 12.08
C SER A 27 -33.29 1.15 12.64
N CYS A 28 -32.12 1.76 12.70
CA CYS A 28 -30.87 1.09 13.13
C CYS A 28 -30.29 1.60 14.45
N THR A 29 -30.80 2.68 15.03
CA THR A 29 -30.26 3.23 16.28
C THR A 29 -31.36 3.55 17.28
N ASN A 30 -31.66 2.59 18.14
CA ASN A 30 -32.25 2.92 19.44
C ASN A 30 -31.20 3.73 20.23
N PRO A 31 -31.52 4.91 20.82
CA PRO A 31 -30.53 5.69 21.59
C PRO A 31 -29.84 4.90 22.69
N GLU A 32 -30.47 3.88 23.23
CA GLU A 32 -29.91 2.97 24.23
C GLU A 32 -28.80 2.06 23.66
N ASN A 33 -28.73 1.87 22.33
CA ASN A 33 -27.68 1.08 21.69
C ASN A 33 -26.48 1.91 21.19
N ALA A 34 -26.57 3.24 21.18
CA ALA A 34 -25.49 4.11 20.73
C ALA A 34 -24.26 4.03 21.64
N GLU A 35 -24.46 3.79 22.93
CA GLU A 35 -23.33 3.62 23.88
C GLU A 35 -22.55 2.34 23.65
N SER A 36 -23.16 1.31 23.06
CA SER A 36 -22.52 0.02 22.79
C SER A 36 -21.85 -0.07 21.41
N THR A 37 -22.12 0.87 20.51
CA THR A 37 -21.70 0.77 19.10
C THR A 37 -20.37 1.42 18.76
N GLY A 38 -19.71 2.07 19.71
CA GLY A 38 -18.45 2.79 19.43
C GLY A 38 -18.65 4.08 18.63
N TYR A 39 -19.88 4.59 18.54
CA TYR A 39 -20.22 5.88 17.92
C TYR A 39 -20.78 6.87 18.95
N GLU A 40 -20.62 8.16 18.67
CA GLU A 40 -21.21 9.26 19.46
C GLU A 40 -21.92 10.25 18.53
N THR A 41 -22.85 11.01 19.07
CA THR A 41 -23.55 12.06 18.32
C THR A 41 -22.99 13.42 18.71
N THR A 42 -22.51 14.18 17.73
CA THR A 42 -22.02 15.54 17.92
C THR A 42 -23.18 16.50 18.25
N GLU A 43 -22.88 17.69 18.77
CA GLU A 43 -23.87 18.74 19.03
C GLU A 43 -24.67 19.14 17.77
N GLY A 44 -24.09 18.93 16.56
CA GLY A 44 -24.77 19.13 15.28
C GLY A 44 -25.60 17.93 14.79
N GLY A 45 -25.76 16.88 15.59
CA GLY A 45 -26.55 15.69 15.26
C GLY A 45 -25.85 14.71 14.30
N LEU A 46 -24.55 14.88 14.02
CA LEU A 46 -23.77 13.93 13.24
C LEU A 46 -23.35 12.74 14.11
N ILE A 47 -23.52 11.54 13.58
CA ILE A 47 -23.02 10.31 14.22
C ILE A 47 -21.57 10.11 13.77
N VAL A 48 -20.66 10.13 14.71
CA VAL A 48 -19.23 9.96 14.48
C VAL A 48 -18.68 8.82 15.34
N PRO A 49 -17.61 8.11 14.92
CA PRO A 49 -16.95 7.14 15.78
C PRO A 49 -16.45 7.80 17.06
N LYS A 50 -16.65 7.15 18.21
CA LYS A 50 -15.99 7.56 19.45
C LYS A 50 -14.49 7.50 19.26
N ASP A 51 -13.79 8.51 19.76
CA ASP A 51 -12.33 8.49 19.78
C ASP A 51 -11.85 7.35 20.71
N ASN A 52 -11.38 6.29 20.09
CA ASN A 52 -10.82 5.12 20.77
C ASN A 52 -9.29 5.22 20.96
N GLY A 53 -8.70 6.37 20.66
CA GLY A 53 -7.25 6.60 20.71
C GLY A 53 -6.48 5.99 19.54
N LEU A 54 -7.15 5.29 18.61
CA LEU A 54 -6.49 4.76 17.41
C LEU A 54 -6.21 5.90 16.43
N ARG A 55 -5.03 5.85 15.83
CA ARG A 55 -4.58 6.81 14.81
C ARG A 55 -4.04 6.06 13.62
N ILE A 56 -4.20 6.63 12.45
CA ILE A 56 -3.48 6.20 11.25
C ILE A 56 -2.07 6.74 11.37
N THR A 57 -1.09 5.85 11.47
CA THR A 57 0.32 6.20 11.66
C THR A 57 1.20 5.84 10.48
N GLY A 58 0.65 5.16 9.47
CA GLY A 58 1.36 4.77 8.27
C GLY A 58 0.60 5.13 7.00
N THR A 59 1.34 5.38 5.93
CA THR A 59 0.80 5.63 4.59
C THR A 59 1.68 5.01 3.51
N PHE A 60 1.08 4.73 2.36
CA PHE A 60 1.80 4.34 1.15
C PHE A 60 2.14 5.55 0.29
N LEU A 61 3.29 5.48 -0.38
CA LEU A 61 3.67 6.34 -1.50
C LEU A 61 3.73 5.50 -2.77
N ASP A 62 3.24 6.04 -3.88
CA ASP A 62 3.33 5.42 -5.19
C ASP A 62 3.69 6.46 -6.25
N GLU A 63 4.92 6.39 -6.74
CA GLU A 63 5.45 7.27 -7.78
C GLU A 63 5.66 6.57 -9.12
N ILE A 64 5.26 5.30 -9.22
CA ILE A 64 5.64 4.48 -10.36
C ILE A 64 4.48 3.73 -11.02
N SER A 65 3.36 3.50 -10.33
CA SER A 65 2.23 2.81 -10.92
C SER A 65 1.56 3.68 -11.97
N HIS A 66 1.27 3.09 -13.13
CA HIS A 66 0.77 3.80 -14.30
C HIS A 66 -0.67 4.34 -14.17
N ASP A 67 -1.41 3.86 -13.22
CA ASP A 67 -2.80 4.22 -12.92
C ASP A 67 -2.92 5.31 -11.84
N ILE A 68 -1.82 5.73 -11.26
CA ILE A 68 -1.76 6.80 -10.26
C ILE A 68 -1.17 8.06 -10.90
N PRO A 69 -1.81 9.23 -10.74
CA PRO A 69 -1.25 10.48 -11.23
C PRO A 69 0.07 10.80 -10.54
N HIS A 70 1.15 10.87 -11.31
CA HIS A 70 2.45 11.27 -10.80
C HIS A 70 2.47 12.73 -10.36
N GLN A 71 3.07 12.99 -9.22
CA GLN A 71 3.16 14.33 -8.64
C GLN A 71 4.14 15.22 -9.41
N ASN A 72 5.15 14.62 -10.01
CA ASN A 72 6.25 15.35 -10.67
C ASN A 72 6.95 16.33 -9.72
N TRP A 73 7.03 15.95 -8.44
CA TRP A 73 7.59 16.77 -7.38
C TRP A 73 9.12 16.63 -7.31
N GLY A 74 9.76 17.73 -6.93
CA GLY A 74 11.16 17.72 -6.51
C GLY A 74 11.30 17.51 -5.00
N GLU A 75 12.54 17.52 -4.53
CA GLU A 75 12.86 17.31 -3.11
C GLU A 75 12.15 18.30 -2.18
N LYS A 76 11.96 19.54 -2.62
CA LYS A 76 11.30 20.58 -1.82
C LYS A 76 9.83 20.26 -1.54
N GLU A 77 9.11 19.79 -2.55
CA GLU A 77 7.70 19.44 -2.44
C GLU A 77 7.55 18.18 -1.59
N TRP A 78 8.40 17.19 -1.80
CA TRP A 78 8.43 15.97 -0.98
C TRP A 78 8.79 16.28 0.48
N ASP A 79 9.76 17.12 0.74
CA ASP A 79 10.12 17.53 2.09
C ASP A 79 8.94 18.18 2.84
N GLN A 80 8.18 19.01 2.13
CA GLN A 80 6.97 19.62 2.69
C GLN A 80 5.88 18.58 2.95
N ASP A 81 5.72 17.58 2.07
CA ASP A 81 4.73 16.52 2.24
C ASP A 81 5.08 15.62 3.44
N PHE A 82 6.34 15.24 3.59
CA PHE A 82 6.82 14.52 4.79
C PHE A 82 6.57 15.30 6.07
N ALA A 83 6.77 16.63 6.05
CA ALA A 83 6.44 17.48 7.19
C ALA A 83 4.95 17.47 7.51
N TYR A 84 4.06 17.51 6.49
CA TYR A 84 2.61 17.42 6.68
C TYR A 84 2.17 16.06 7.19
N MET A 85 2.70 14.99 6.62
CA MET A 85 2.44 13.62 7.11
C MET A 85 2.80 13.51 8.59
N LYS A 86 3.98 13.97 8.97
CA LYS A 86 4.41 13.98 10.38
C LYS A 86 3.51 14.80 11.28
N ALA A 87 3.07 15.98 10.82
CA ALA A 87 2.20 16.88 11.59
C ALA A 87 0.82 16.25 11.89
N ILE A 88 0.30 15.42 11.03
CA ILE A 88 -0.97 14.70 11.24
C ILE A 88 -0.80 13.35 11.96
N GLY A 89 0.41 12.99 12.39
CA GLY A 89 0.69 11.80 13.19
C GLY A 89 1.17 10.58 12.41
N ILE A 90 1.49 10.72 11.12
CA ILE A 90 2.12 9.65 10.35
C ILE A 90 3.60 9.59 10.70
N ASP A 91 4.07 8.41 11.08
CA ASP A 91 5.47 8.14 11.41
C ASP A 91 6.09 7.03 10.56
N THR A 92 5.27 6.39 9.70
CA THR A 92 5.67 5.29 8.83
C THR A 92 5.26 5.56 7.40
N VAL A 93 6.22 5.52 6.50
CA VAL A 93 6.01 5.67 5.06
C VAL A 93 6.43 4.38 4.36
N ILE A 94 5.58 3.87 3.49
CA ILE A 94 5.81 2.63 2.75
C ILE A 94 5.83 2.97 1.26
N ASP A 95 6.99 2.86 0.62
CA ASP A 95 7.08 2.88 -0.84
C ASP A 95 6.44 1.61 -1.39
N ILE A 96 5.44 1.75 -2.25
CA ILE A 96 4.66 0.59 -2.69
C ILE A 96 5.51 -0.38 -3.51
N ARG A 97 6.46 0.12 -4.30
CA ARG A 97 7.41 -0.67 -5.07
C ARG A 97 8.59 0.15 -5.57
N CYS A 98 9.78 -0.40 -5.52
CA CYS A 98 10.99 0.25 -6.02
C CYS A 98 11.15 0.19 -7.54
N GLY A 99 10.25 -0.52 -8.21
CA GLY A 99 10.22 -0.60 -9.66
C GLY A 99 9.00 -1.37 -10.15
N TYR A 100 8.50 -0.98 -11.32
CA TYR A 100 7.40 -1.63 -12.02
C TYR A 100 7.75 -1.76 -13.51
N ARG A 101 7.83 -3.01 -13.99
CA ARG A 101 8.23 -3.31 -15.37
C ARG A 101 9.60 -2.68 -15.69
N LYS A 102 9.65 -1.68 -16.58
CA LYS A 102 10.89 -0.98 -16.96
C LYS A 102 11.16 0.31 -16.20
N PHE A 103 10.21 0.76 -15.39
CA PHE A 103 10.36 1.96 -14.58
C PHE A 103 10.88 1.60 -13.19
N ILE A 104 11.90 2.31 -12.72
CA ILE A 104 12.53 2.08 -11.42
C ILE A 104 12.73 3.40 -10.69
N THR A 105 12.70 3.35 -9.37
CA THR A 105 12.80 4.54 -8.50
C THR A 105 14.22 4.81 -8.00
N TYR A 106 15.17 3.93 -8.31
CA TYR A 106 16.58 4.04 -7.93
C TYR A 106 17.48 3.49 -9.05
N PRO A 107 18.77 3.89 -9.13
CA PRO A 107 19.68 3.46 -10.20
C PRO A 107 20.22 2.03 -9.98
N SER A 108 19.34 1.03 -10.00
CA SER A 108 19.69 -0.38 -9.83
C SER A 108 20.65 -0.88 -10.89
N PRO A 109 21.89 -1.28 -10.55
CA PRO A 109 22.81 -1.90 -11.51
C PRO A 109 22.25 -3.16 -12.17
N TYR A 110 21.49 -3.96 -11.43
CA TYR A 110 20.88 -5.18 -11.96
C TYR A 110 19.76 -4.88 -12.95
N LEU A 111 18.79 -4.06 -12.56
CA LEU A 111 17.61 -3.76 -13.38
C LEU A 111 17.98 -2.94 -14.63
N LEU A 112 18.97 -2.06 -14.55
CA LEU A 112 19.51 -1.34 -15.71
C LEU A 112 20.12 -2.30 -16.76
N LYS A 113 20.83 -3.34 -16.31
CA LYS A 113 21.32 -4.42 -17.19
C LYS A 113 20.18 -5.18 -17.87
N LYS A 114 19.04 -5.32 -17.20
CA LYS A 114 17.83 -5.93 -17.78
C LYS A 114 17.07 -5.00 -18.74
N GLY A 115 17.52 -3.77 -18.91
CA GLY A 115 16.93 -2.78 -19.82
C GLY A 115 15.84 -1.91 -19.21
N CYS A 116 15.82 -1.80 -17.88
CA CYS A 116 15.01 -0.78 -17.20
C CYS A 116 15.56 0.62 -17.48
N TYR A 117 14.71 1.62 -17.34
CA TYR A 117 15.07 3.01 -17.58
C TYR A 117 15.79 3.59 -16.36
N MET A 118 16.88 4.34 -16.62
CA MET A 118 17.55 5.12 -15.57
C MET A 118 16.56 6.15 -14.99
N PRO A 119 16.32 6.18 -13.69
CA PRO A 119 15.49 7.20 -13.07
C PRO A 119 16.20 8.56 -13.14
N SER A 120 15.42 9.63 -13.29
CA SER A 120 15.95 11.01 -13.27
C SER A 120 16.40 11.45 -11.89
N VAL A 121 15.84 10.85 -10.85
CA VAL A 121 16.12 11.10 -9.43
C VAL A 121 16.18 9.75 -8.71
N ASP A 122 17.10 9.61 -7.77
CA ASP A 122 17.09 8.49 -6.82
C ASP A 122 16.06 8.78 -5.73
N LEU A 123 14.83 8.30 -5.94
CA LEU A 123 13.72 8.52 -5.02
C LEU A 123 13.91 7.78 -3.70
N ILE A 124 14.54 6.61 -3.72
CA ILE A 124 14.76 5.83 -2.49
C ILE A 124 15.75 6.57 -1.57
N ASP A 125 16.86 7.08 -2.12
CA ASP A 125 17.79 7.91 -1.34
C ASP A 125 17.07 9.13 -0.76
N MET A 126 16.31 9.81 -1.59
CA MET A 126 15.56 11.00 -1.16
C MET A 126 14.56 10.68 -0.05
N PHE A 127 13.75 9.64 -0.20
CA PHE A 127 12.73 9.27 0.80
C PHE A 127 13.36 8.78 2.10
N CYS A 128 14.46 8.03 2.05
CA CYS A 128 15.22 7.66 3.25
C CYS A 128 15.74 8.90 4.00
N ARG A 129 16.32 9.87 3.27
CA ARG A 129 16.81 11.13 3.88
C ARG A 129 15.69 11.95 4.48
N LEU A 130 14.56 12.09 3.78
CA LEU A 130 13.39 12.83 4.26
C LEU A 130 12.75 12.14 5.46
N ALA A 131 12.58 10.82 5.43
CA ALA A 131 12.10 10.06 6.57
C ALA A 131 13.00 10.26 7.80
N GLN A 132 14.33 10.19 7.61
CA GLN A 132 15.29 10.44 8.70
C GLN A 132 15.20 11.87 9.23
N LYS A 133 15.10 12.87 8.35
CA LYS A 133 14.96 14.29 8.71
C LYS A 133 13.71 14.54 9.57
N HIS A 134 12.59 13.92 9.23
CA HIS A 134 11.32 14.10 9.92
C HIS A 134 11.05 13.09 11.04
N GLY A 135 12.03 12.23 11.37
CA GLY A 135 11.89 11.21 12.43
C GLY A 135 10.80 10.19 12.13
N MET A 136 10.76 9.73 10.88
CA MET A 136 9.83 8.71 10.36
C MET A 136 10.60 7.45 9.98
N LYS A 137 9.87 6.33 9.83
CA LYS A 137 10.40 5.09 9.27
C LYS A 137 9.96 4.94 7.82
N PHE A 138 10.88 4.46 6.99
CA PHE A 138 10.67 4.17 5.58
C PHE A 138 10.75 2.66 5.33
N TYR A 139 9.72 2.09 4.75
CA TYR A 139 9.67 0.69 4.32
C TYR A 139 9.70 0.64 2.80
N LEU A 140 10.55 -0.22 2.27
CA LEU A 140 10.73 -0.32 0.83
C LEU A 140 9.92 -1.45 0.24
N GLY A 141 9.09 -1.12 -0.76
CA GLY A 141 8.43 -2.09 -1.62
C GLY A 141 9.37 -2.68 -2.65
N LEU A 142 9.28 -3.99 -2.86
CA LEU A 142 10.14 -4.71 -3.79
C LEU A 142 9.79 -4.41 -5.26
N TYR A 143 10.63 -4.89 -6.16
CA TYR A 143 10.44 -4.77 -7.59
C TYR A 143 9.30 -5.68 -8.07
N ASP A 144 8.44 -5.14 -8.93
CA ASP A 144 7.36 -5.84 -9.62
C ASP A 144 7.69 -5.90 -11.12
N SER A 145 8.04 -7.08 -11.62
CA SER A 145 8.40 -7.25 -13.02
C SER A 145 7.20 -7.05 -13.96
N GLY A 146 6.01 -7.16 -13.44
CA GLY A 146 4.75 -7.17 -14.20
C GLY A 146 4.47 -8.49 -14.93
N VAL A 147 5.40 -9.45 -14.90
CA VAL A 147 5.25 -10.72 -15.64
C VAL A 147 4.16 -11.59 -15.01
N TYR A 148 4.09 -11.65 -13.68
CA TYR A 148 3.09 -12.46 -12.99
C TYR A 148 1.64 -11.97 -13.23
N TRP A 149 1.43 -10.71 -13.52
CA TRP A 149 0.11 -10.19 -13.89
C TRP A 149 -0.44 -10.86 -15.15
N ASP A 150 0.44 -11.17 -16.12
CA ASP A 150 0.07 -11.80 -17.38
C ASP A 150 0.10 -13.34 -17.28
N THR A 151 1.03 -13.89 -16.50
CA THR A 151 1.29 -15.34 -16.42
C THR A 151 0.66 -16.02 -15.21
N LYS A 152 0.32 -15.26 -14.17
CA LYS A 152 -0.05 -15.74 -12.84
C LYS A 152 1.05 -16.55 -12.12
N ASP A 153 2.29 -16.46 -12.59
CA ASP A 153 3.45 -17.18 -12.06
C ASP A 153 4.46 -16.22 -11.44
N MET A 154 4.76 -16.40 -10.16
CA MET A 154 5.67 -15.55 -9.39
C MET A 154 7.15 -15.95 -9.46
N SER A 155 7.53 -16.95 -10.25
CA SER A 155 8.92 -17.41 -10.32
C SER A 155 9.90 -16.30 -10.70
N HIS A 156 9.51 -15.43 -11.64
CA HIS A 156 10.32 -14.29 -12.07
C HIS A 156 10.53 -13.25 -10.98
N GLU A 157 9.55 -13.08 -10.09
CA GLU A 157 9.66 -12.13 -8.99
C GLU A 157 10.73 -12.57 -7.99
N ILE A 158 10.87 -13.87 -7.74
CA ILE A 158 11.91 -14.43 -6.86
C ILE A 158 13.29 -14.13 -7.43
N GLU A 159 13.50 -14.43 -8.74
CA GLU A 159 14.80 -14.25 -9.39
C GLU A 159 15.27 -12.81 -9.38
N ASP A 160 14.37 -11.88 -9.75
CA ASP A 160 14.71 -10.48 -9.86
C ASP A 160 14.92 -9.85 -8.48
N ASN A 161 14.03 -10.13 -7.53
CA ASN A 161 14.11 -9.55 -6.21
C ASN A 161 15.29 -10.06 -5.40
N LYS A 162 15.82 -11.23 -5.70
CA LYS A 162 17.07 -11.70 -5.09
C LYS A 162 18.21 -10.69 -5.24
N PHE A 163 18.37 -10.10 -6.42
CA PHE A 163 19.39 -9.09 -6.66
C PHE A 163 18.99 -7.71 -6.14
N VAL A 164 17.71 -7.35 -6.27
CA VAL A 164 17.16 -6.07 -5.80
C VAL A 164 17.30 -5.94 -4.29
N ILE A 165 16.96 -6.97 -3.52
CA ILE A 165 17.09 -6.96 -2.06
C ILE A 165 18.52 -6.70 -1.63
N ASP A 166 19.49 -7.41 -2.21
CA ASP A 166 20.91 -7.23 -1.90
C ASP A 166 21.42 -5.83 -2.27
N GLU A 167 21.03 -5.32 -3.44
CA GLU A 167 21.41 -3.97 -3.89
C GLU A 167 20.85 -2.90 -2.96
N VAL A 168 19.55 -2.97 -2.68
CA VAL A 168 18.85 -1.99 -1.84
C VAL A 168 19.44 -1.97 -0.44
N TRP A 169 19.68 -3.13 0.15
CA TRP A 169 20.29 -3.19 1.48
C TRP A 169 21.63 -2.47 1.53
N LYS A 170 22.52 -2.76 0.59
CA LYS A 170 23.85 -2.11 0.51
C LYS A 170 23.79 -0.62 0.21
N MET A 171 22.85 -0.20 -0.62
CA MET A 171 22.78 1.21 -1.04
C MET A 171 22.09 2.09 0.00
N TYR A 172 21.09 1.59 0.69
CA TYR A 172 20.22 2.38 1.55
C TYR A 172 20.03 1.79 2.95
N GLY A 173 19.81 0.49 3.09
CA GLY A 173 19.53 -0.15 4.37
C GLY A 173 20.66 0.04 5.39
N GLU A 174 21.89 -0.17 4.97
CA GLU A 174 23.08 0.05 5.82
C GLU A 174 23.38 1.53 6.09
N LYS A 175 22.85 2.41 5.25
CA LYS A 175 23.20 3.84 5.27
C LYS A 175 22.23 4.68 6.12
N TYR A 176 20.96 4.31 6.17
CA TYR A 176 19.92 5.15 6.75
C TYR A 176 19.22 4.52 7.94
N ASP A 177 19.28 5.16 9.09
CA ASP A 177 18.56 4.75 10.31
C ASP A 177 17.03 4.81 10.14
N SER A 178 16.55 5.56 9.15
CA SER A 178 15.14 5.64 8.79
C SER A 178 14.64 4.39 8.05
N PHE A 179 15.53 3.57 7.48
CA PHE A 179 15.13 2.32 6.83
C PHE A 179 14.51 1.39 7.89
N GLY A 180 13.21 1.13 7.77
CA GLY A 180 12.42 0.44 8.78
C GLY A 180 12.17 -1.04 8.48
N GLY A 181 12.32 -1.43 7.22
CA GLY A 181 12.05 -2.78 6.77
C GLY A 181 11.55 -2.84 5.33
N TRP A 182 10.84 -3.91 5.01
CA TRP A 182 10.50 -4.32 3.66
C TRP A 182 9.00 -4.48 3.46
N TYR A 183 8.55 -4.19 2.24
CA TYR A 183 7.20 -4.47 1.80
C TYR A 183 7.25 -5.37 0.55
N LEU A 184 6.64 -6.55 0.63
CA LEU A 184 6.50 -7.44 -0.52
C LEU A 184 5.32 -6.95 -1.34
N SER A 185 5.61 -6.19 -2.38
CA SER A 185 4.67 -5.35 -3.13
C SER A 185 3.71 -6.11 -4.04
N THR A 186 3.88 -7.42 -4.17
CA THR A 186 3.10 -8.21 -5.10
C THR A 186 1.70 -8.48 -4.57
N GLU A 187 0.69 -8.02 -5.28
CA GLU A 187 -0.71 -8.38 -5.01
C GLU A 187 -1.02 -9.73 -5.64
N ILE A 188 -1.51 -10.67 -4.84
CA ILE A 188 -1.83 -12.02 -5.29
C ILE A 188 -3.32 -12.31 -5.22
N SER A 189 -3.77 -13.19 -6.11
CA SER A 189 -5.09 -13.81 -6.09
C SER A 189 -4.93 -15.32 -5.86
N ARG A 190 -6.04 -16.02 -5.66
CA ARG A 190 -6.03 -17.47 -5.38
C ARG A 190 -5.51 -18.33 -6.54
N ASP A 191 -5.54 -17.81 -7.76
CA ASP A 191 -5.00 -18.45 -8.97
C ASP A 191 -3.52 -18.13 -9.21
N THR A 192 -2.87 -17.37 -8.32
CA THR A 192 -1.45 -17.04 -8.45
C THR A 192 -0.58 -18.25 -8.11
N ILE A 193 0.18 -18.71 -9.10
CA ILE A 193 1.07 -19.88 -8.99
C ILE A 193 2.34 -19.49 -8.24
N GLY A 194 2.77 -20.33 -7.29
CA GLY A 194 4.03 -20.17 -6.57
C GLY A 194 4.02 -19.05 -5.54
N ALA A 195 2.86 -18.50 -5.17
CA ALA A 195 2.76 -17.36 -4.25
C ALA A 195 3.40 -17.66 -2.87
N VAL A 196 3.12 -18.81 -2.28
CA VAL A 196 3.68 -19.20 -0.97
C VAL A 196 5.21 -19.24 -1.04
N ASP A 197 5.75 -19.96 -2.03
CA ASP A 197 7.21 -20.09 -2.19
C ASP A 197 7.88 -18.73 -2.46
N ALA A 198 7.24 -17.86 -3.24
CA ALA A 198 7.76 -16.53 -3.54
C ALA A 198 7.81 -15.63 -2.30
N PHE A 199 6.72 -15.56 -1.54
CA PHE A 199 6.69 -14.77 -0.31
C PHE A 199 7.71 -15.29 0.71
N HIS A 200 7.83 -16.63 0.86
CA HIS A 200 8.82 -17.22 1.76
C HIS A 200 10.25 -16.91 1.32
N ALA A 201 10.57 -17.09 0.02
CA ALA A 201 11.91 -16.84 -0.49
C ALA A 201 12.33 -15.37 -0.33
N MET A 202 11.46 -14.45 -0.77
CA MET A 202 11.74 -13.01 -0.67
C MET A 202 11.76 -12.53 0.78
N GLY A 203 10.81 -12.96 1.61
CA GLY A 203 10.74 -12.61 3.03
C GLY A 203 11.96 -13.10 3.82
N ALA A 204 12.37 -14.34 3.59
CA ALA A 204 13.57 -14.90 4.21
C ALA A 204 14.83 -14.12 3.83
N GLN A 205 15.00 -13.79 2.55
CA GLN A 205 16.16 -13.01 2.10
C GLN A 205 16.15 -11.59 2.66
N CYS A 206 15.00 -10.91 2.67
CA CYS A 206 14.87 -9.60 3.31
C CYS A 206 15.36 -9.63 4.75
N LYS A 207 14.92 -10.62 5.53
CA LYS A 207 15.35 -10.78 6.92
C LYS A 207 16.82 -11.14 7.05
N GLU A 208 17.32 -12.02 6.19
CA GLU A 208 18.73 -12.45 6.20
C GLU A 208 19.67 -11.27 5.99
N VAL A 209 19.48 -10.48 4.94
CA VAL A 209 20.37 -9.35 4.64
C VAL A 209 20.30 -8.23 5.65
N SER A 210 19.12 -8.03 6.28
CA SER A 210 18.87 -6.91 7.18
C SER A 210 18.94 -7.24 8.67
N GLY A 211 19.36 -8.46 9.01
CA GLY A 211 19.45 -8.88 10.41
C GLY A 211 18.10 -9.01 11.11
N GLY A 212 17.04 -9.35 10.36
CA GLY A 212 15.71 -9.62 10.90
C GLY A 212 14.76 -8.42 10.91
N MET A 213 14.96 -7.42 10.07
CA MET A 213 14.01 -6.30 9.94
C MET A 213 12.61 -6.79 9.56
N PRO A 214 11.55 -6.03 9.95
CA PRO A 214 10.17 -6.36 9.61
C PRO A 214 9.94 -6.49 8.10
N VAL A 215 9.07 -7.42 7.75
CA VAL A 215 8.58 -7.62 6.39
C VAL A 215 7.07 -7.49 6.40
N PHE A 216 6.52 -6.67 5.51
CA PHE A 216 5.10 -6.43 5.37
C PHE A 216 4.55 -7.02 4.09
N ILE A 217 3.28 -7.39 4.12
CA ILE A 217 2.47 -7.71 2.94
C ILE A 217 1.09 -7.04 3.07
N SER A 218 0.41 -6.87 1.94
CA SER A 218 -0.99 -6.44 1.89
C SER A 218 -1.85 -7.59 1.37
N PRO A 219 -2.50 -8.37 2.26
CA PRO A 219 -3.35 -9.46 1.86
C PRO A 219 -4.57 -9.00 1.08
N TRP A 220 -4.83 -9.60 -0.08
CA TRP A 220 -6.12 -9.43 -0.74
C TRP A 220 -7.16 -10.28 -0.02
N ILE A 221 -8.16 -9.62 0.56
CA ILE A 221 -9.21 -10.30 1.33
C ILE A 221 -10.48 -10.43 0.49
N ASP A 222 -10.77 -11.64 0.02
CA ASP A 222 -12.02 -11.95 -0.66
C ASP A 222 -13.15 -12.18 0.36
N GLY A 223 -14.27 -11.51 0.16
CA GLY A 223 -15.44 -11.69 1.02
C GLY A 223 -16.31 -12.85 0.59
N LYS A 224 -17.17 -13.35 1.50
CA LYS A 224 -18.21 -14.36 1.17
C LYS A 224 -19.17 -13.89 0.07
N LYS A 225 -19.29 -12.59 -0.13
CA LYS A 225 -20.08 -11.96 -1.18
C LYS A 225 -19.10 -11.20 -2.08
N ALA A 226 -18.39 -11.92 -2.92
CA ALA A 226 -17.59 -11.28 -3.95
C ALA A 226 -18.50 -10.43 -4.83
N VAL A 227 -18.25 -9.14 -4.87
CA VAL A 227 -18.88 -8.20 -5.79
C VAL A 227 -17.82 -7.75 -6.77
N SER A 228 -18.19 -7.69 -8.05
CA SER A 228 -17.33 -7.08 -9.04
C SER A 228 -17.08 -5.63 -8.64
N ALA A 229 -15.84 -5.31 -8.27
CA ALA A 229 -15.38 -3.93 -8.23
C ALA A 229 -15.06 -3.50 -9.66
N ALA A 230 -15.13 -2.20 -9.94
CA ALA A 230 -14.79 -1.68 -11.25
C ALA A 230 -13.35 -2.10 -11.61
N GLY A 231 -13.21 -2.95 -12.64
CA GLY A 231 -11.94 -3.45 -13.14
C GLY A 231 -11.48 -4.81 -12.59
N ALA A 232 -12.13 -5.37 -11.58
CA ALA A 232 -11.85 -6.71 -11.10
C ALA A 232 -13.06 -7.62 -11.37
N ALA A 233 -12.87 -8.69 -12.15
CA ALA A 233 -13.89 -9.72 -12.38
C ALA A 233 -13.83 -10.72 -11.21
N LEU A 234 -14.39 -10.34 -10.07
CA LEU A 234 -14.60 -11.29 -8.98
C LEU A 234 -15.86 -12.10 -9.28
N THR A 235 -15.70 -13.41 -9.35
CA THR A 235 -16.82 -14.36 -9.57
C THR A 235 -17.29 -14.93 -8.23
N LYS A 236 -18.41 -15.66 -8.26
CA LYS A 236 -18.86 -16.41 -7.06
C LYS A 236 -17.84 -17.44 -6.60
N GLU A 237 -17.06 -17.96 -7.54
CA GLU A 237 -16.01 -18.94 -7.31
C GLU A 237 -14.81 -18.35 -6.57
N ASP A 238 -14.59 -17.04 -6.69
CA ASP A 238 -13.54 -16.32 -5.95
C ASP A 238 -13.93 -16.08 -4.48
N ALA A 239 -15.23 -16.11 -4.18
CA ALA A 239 -15.73 -15.98 -2.82
C ALA A 239 -15.41 -17.23 -1.99
N VAL A 240 -14.66 -17.06 -0.90
CA VAL A 240 -14.27 -18.16 -0.02
C VAL A 240 -14.82 -18.00 1.39
N SER A 241 -14.87 -19.11 2.14
CA SER A 241 -15.20 -19.04 3.56
C SER A 241 -14.05 -18.39 4.35
N ILE A 242 -14.36 -17.83 5.52
CA ILE A 242 -13.37 -17.25 6.42
C ILE A 242 -12.30 -18.29 6.78
N GLU A 243 -12.71 -19.53 7.05
CA GLU A 243 -11.82 -20.62 7.43
C GLU A 243 -10.88 -21.04 6.28
N ALA A 244 -11.34 -20.96 5.03
CA ALA A 244 -10.48 -21.20 3.86
C ALA A 244 -9.44 -20.09 3.72
N HIS A 245 -9.86 -18.84 3.87
CA HIS A 245 -9.01 -17.66 3.81
C HIS A 245 -7.94 -17.68 4.90
N GLU A 246 -8.34 -17.99 6.15
CA GLU A 246 -7.42 -18.14 7.27
C GLU A 246 -6.34 -19.18 6.97
N ARG A 247 -6.71 -20.37 6.47
CA ARG A 247 -5.73 -21.41 6.14
C ARG A 247 -4.75 -20.98 5.06
N GLU A 248 -5.24 -20.36 3.99
CA GLU A 248 -4.43 -19.95 2.83
C GLU A 248 -3.42 -18.87 3.24
N TRP A 249 -3.87 -17.82 3.91
CA TRP A 249 -2.98 -16.75 4.38
C TRP A 249 -2.04 -17.19 5.50
N SER A 250 -2.47 -18.11 6.39
CA SER A 250 -1.61 -18.65 7.43
C SER A 250 -0.37 -19.33 6.85
N GLN A 251 -0.48 -19.99 5.70
CA GLN A 251 0.67 -20.60 5.04
C GLN A 251 1.70 -19.55 4.61
N ILE A 252 1.23 -18.43 4.06
CA ILE A 252 2.11 -17.33 3.66
C ILE A 252 2.76 -16.69 4.88
N PHE A 253 1.99 -16.32 5.90
CA PHE A 253 2.49 -15.65 7.10
C PHE A 253 3.49 -16.48 7.92
N GLN A 254 3.45 -17.81 7.84
CA GLN A 254 4.43 -18.67 8.53
C GLN A 254 5.85 -18.54 7.97
N GLY A 255 6.02 -18.06 6.75
CA GLY A 255 7.31 -17.96 6.10
C GLY A 255 7.87 -16.53 5.95
N ILE A 256 7.10 -15.53 6.34
CA ILE A 256 7.49 -14.11 6.22
C ILE A 256 8.10 -13.59 7.52
#